data_6420b7b5d634396e01ff3f315f720ca1
#
_entry.id   6420b7b5d634396e01ff3f315f720ca1
#
_cell.length_a   1.000
_cell.length_b   1.000
_cell.length_c   1.000
_cell.angle_alpha   90.00
_cell.angle_beta   90.00
_cell.angle_gamma   90.00
#
_symmetry.space_group_name_H-M   'P 1'
#
loop_
_entity.id
_entity.type
_entity.pdbx_description
1 polymer ?
#
loop_
_entity_poly.entity_id
_entity_poly.type
_entity_poly.pdbx_seq_one_letter_code
_entity_poly.pdbx_strand_id
1 'polypeptide(L)'
;MQEGSTTTQIAVFDYDGTSVDGQSGSLFTTYLLRHGMMSLPRALRLGWWGIRYVLHLPFRQDEARELVFGALGEMTPDRISEVMRKFHDDVLGKKYRQAAIAEVARRREEGCVTLLVSATFDIIADAAAEVLGVDAVLATHMERDEKGHYTGRVAGTVVAGDQKYRAVAEWCDEKFGAGAWQLAYAYGDHHTDEDLLSRARTAYAVCPGRSLKAVAKKRGWQILDWDD
;
A
#
# COMPACT_ATOMS: atom_id res chain seq x y z
N MET A 1 -23.74 -27.81 -23.17
CA MET A 1 -23.41 -27.65 -21.73
C MET A 1 -22.58 -26.38 -21.61
N GLN A 2 -23.16 -25.28 -21.10
CA GLN A 2 -22.41 -24.07 -20.79
C GLN A 2 -21.57 -24.39 -19.56
N GLU A 3 -20.26 -24.45 -19.73
CA GLU A 3 -19.34 -24.38 -18.60
C GLU A 3 -19.64 -23.06 -17.88
N GLY A 4 -20.16 -23.16 -16.66
CA GLY A 4 -20.42 -22.00 -15.83
C GLY A 4 -19.07 -21.28 -15.60
N SER A 5 -18.89 -20.12 -16.22
CA SER A 5 -17.76 -19.24 -15.98
C SER A 5 -17.72 -18.93 -14.47
N THR A 6 -16.85 -19.59 -13.76
CA THR A 6 -16.63 -19.35 -12.32
C THR A 6 -16.02 -17.97 -12.17
N THR A 7 -16.79 -17.02 -11.63
CA THR A 7 -16.32 -15.67 -11.35
C THR A 7 -15.15 -15.71 -10.37
N THR A 8 -13.98 -15.18 -10.75
CA THR A 8 -12.78 -15.15 -9.91
C THR A 8 -13.02 -14.28 -8.67
N GLN A 9 -12.81 -14.83 -7.49
CA GLN A 9 -12.96 -14.11 -6.24
C GLN A 9 -11.65 -13.40 -5.89
N ILE A 10 -11.72 -12.10 -5.61
CA ILE A 10 -10.56 -11.26 -5.30
C ILE A 10 -10.61 -10.86 -3.82
N ALA A 11 -9.49 -11.00 -3.12
CA ALA A 11 -9.29 -10.48 -1.77
C ALA A 11 -8.19 -9.40 -1.79
N VAL A 12 -8.51 -8.19 -1.38
CA VAL A 12 -7.61 -7.03 -1.44
C VAL A 12 -7.24 -6.61 -0.03
N PHE A 13 -5.96 -6.46 0.20
CA PHE A 13 -5.38 -6.02 1.47
C PHE A 13 -4.67 -4.67 1.29
N ASP A 14 -5.00 -3.70 2.13
CA ASP A 14 -4.16 -2.52 2.29
C ASP A 14 -2.88 -2.87 3.04
N TYR A 15 -1.85 -2.03 2.91
CA TYR A 15 -0.54 -2.26 3.49
C TYR A 15 -0.35 -1.55 4.83
N ASP A 16 -0.25 -0.21 4.78
CA ASP A 16 0.09 0.65 5.91
C ASP A 16 -1.06 0.72 6.93
N GLY A 17 -0.80 0.33 8.18
CA GLY A 17 -1.81 0.29 9.23
C GLY A 17 -2.70 -0.96 9.20
N THR A 18 -2.79 -1.65 8.06
CA THR A 18 -3.57 -2.88 7.85
C THR A 18 -2.70 -4.12 7.95
N SER A 19 -1.84 -4.37 6.96
CA SER A 19 -0.96 -5.55 6.92
C SER A 19 0.31 -5.38 7.75
N VAL A 20 0.73 -4.14 7.98
CA VAL A 20 1.84 -3.77 8.88
C VAL A 20 1.36 -2.82 9.96
N ASP A 21 1.93 -2.94 11.17
CA ASP A 21 1.76 -1.97 12.25
C ASP A 21 2.64 -0.75 12.02
N GLY A 22 2.11 0.25 11.32
CA GLY A 22 2.77 1.52 11.04
C GLY A 22 2.58 2.03 9.63
N GLN A 23 3.25 3.17 9.36
CA GLN A 23 3.22 3.84 8.06
C GLN A 23 4.60 3.70 7.40
N SER A 24 4.71 2.86 6.39
CA SER A 24 5.99 2.49 5.75
C SER A 24 6.76 3.70 5.22
N GLY A 25 6.08 4.66 4.62
CA GLY A 25 6.70 5.91 4.14
C GLY A 25 7.34 6.74 5.25
N SER A 26 6.69 6.84 6.41
CA SER A 26 7.23 7.56 7.58
C SER A 26 8.40 6.82 8.22
N LEU A 27 8.30 5.49 8.31
CA LEU A 27 9.36 4.62 8.79
C LEU A 27 10.60 4.71 7.90
N PHE A 28 10.40 4.66 6.58
CA PHE A 28 11.48 4.80 5.60
C PHE A 28 12.15 6.18 5.66
N THR A 29 11.36 7.23 5.73
CA THR A 29 11.88 8.60 5.92
C THR A 29 12.76 8.69 7.15
N THR A 30 12.30 8.16 8.28
CA THR A 30 13.04 8.14 9.53
C THR A 30 14.32 7.33 9.40
N TYR A 31 14.27 6.20 8.70
CA TYR A 31 15.43 5.38 8.40
C TYR A 31 16.48 6.15 7.58
N LEU A 32 16.07 6.79 6.48
CA LEU A 32 16.97 7.61 5.66
C LEU A 32 17.64 8.75 6.45
N LEU A 33 16.86 9.42 7.31
CA LEU A 33 17.39 10.50 8.16
C LEU A 33 18.43 9.98 9.15
N ARG A 34 18.13 8.88 9.86
CA ARG A 34 19.03 8.28 10.85
C ARG A 34 20.35 7.78 10.26
N HIS A 35 20.33 7.37 9.00
CA HIS A 35 21.52 6.87 8.30
C HIS A 35 22.22 7.94 7.44
N GLY A 36 21.81 9.22 7.56
CA GLY A 36 22.45 10.33 6.83
C GLY A 36 22.22 10.28 5.30
N MET A 37 21.20 9.54 4.85
CA MET A 37 20.88 9.37 3.42
C MET A 37 19.93 10.44 2.88
N MET A 38 19.44 11.34 3.73
CA MET A 38 18.59 12.47 3.35
C MET A 38 19.26 13.78 3.75
N SER A 39 19.37 14.72 2.80
CA SER A 39 19.94 16.04 3.07
C SER A 39 19.00 16.87 3.97
N LEU A 40 19.59 17.71 4.82
CA LEU A 40 18.84 18.57 5.74
C LEU A 40 17.79 19.46 5.04
N PRO A 41 18.07 20.10 3.87
CA PRO A 41 17.04 20.85 3.16
C PRO A 41 15.84 20.02 2.74
N ARG A 42 16.05 18.76 2.30
CA ARG A 42 14.94 17.84 1.96
C ARG A 42 14.14 17.45 3.20
N ALA A 43 14.82 17.15 4.30
CA ALA A 43 14.18 16.84 5.58
C ALA A 43 13.29 18.01 6.08
N LEU A 44 13.77 19.24 5.99
CA LEU A 44 13.00 20.44 6.36
C LEU A 44 11.77 20.65 5.45
N ARG A 45 11.92 20.44 4.13
CA ARG A 45 10.77 20.53 3.18
C ARG A 45 9.72 19.46 3.46
N LEU A 46 10.15 18.23 3.78
CA LEU A 46 9.26 17.15 4.14
C LEU A 46 8.54 17.43 5.47
N GLY A 47 9.25 17.96 6.46
CA GLY A 47 8.67 18.43 7.72
C GLY A 47 7.62 19.52 7.50
N TRP A 48 7.89 20.48 6.61
CA TRP A 48 6.93 21.51 6.23
C TRP A 48 5.72 20.94 5.51
N TRP A 49 5.91 19.95 4.62
CA TRP A 49 4.80 19.23 4.01
C TRP A 49 3.92 18.55 5.06
N GLY A 50 4.53 17.87 6.04
CA GLY A 50 3.81 17.24 7.15
C GLY A 50 2.98 18.24 7.98
N ILE A 51 3.53 19.44 8.25
CA ILE A 51 2.80 20.52 8.95
C ILE A 51 1.57 20.94 8.11
N ARG A 52 1.74 21.15 6.80
CA ARG A 52 0.62 21.50 5.91
C ARG A 52 -0.47 20.42 5.90
N TYR A 53 -0.06 19.16 5.87
CA TYR A 53 -0.99 18.02 5.92
C TYR A 53 -1.82 18.03 7.21
N VAL A 54 -1.17 18.16 8.38
CA VAL A 54 -1.84 18.17 9.70
C VAL A 54 -2.77 19.39 9.85
N LEU A 55 -2.36 20.55 9.34
CA LEU A 55 -3.13 21.79 9.42
C LEU A 55 -4.17 21.94 8.30
N HIS A 56 -4.35 20.91 7.45
CA HIS A 56 -5.27 20.93 6.30
C HIS A 56 -5.02 22.10 5.33
N LEU A 57 -3.77 22.55 5.22
CA LEU A 57 -3.35 23.56 4.25
C LEU A 57 -3.14 22.92 2.86
N PRO A 58 -3.18 23.68 1.76
CA PRO A 58 -2.96 23.13 0.43
C PRO A 58 -1.61 22.40 0.31
N PHE A 59 -1.64 21.16 -0.19
CA PHE A 59 -0.44 20.33 -0.44
C PHE A 59 -0.66 19.44 -1.67
N ARG A 60 0.44 19.00 -2.28
CA ARG A 60 0.40 17.97 -3.32
C ARG A 60 0.62 16.59 -2.67
N GLN A 61 -0.15 15.59 -3.05
CA GLN A 61 -0.04 14.23 -2.48
C GLN A 61 1.25 13.53 -2.88
N ASP A 62 1.78 13.81 -4.06
CA ASP A 62 3.01 13.26 -4.60
C ASP A 62 4.28 13.93 -4.02
N GLU A 63 4.19 15.17 -3.55
CA GLU A 63 5.34 15.96 -3.08
C GLU A 63 6.17 15.25 -1.99
N ALA A 64 5.53 14.61 -1.02
CA ALA A 64 6.23 13.87 0.02
C ALA A 64 7.00 12.67 -0.55
N ARG A 65 6.38 11.96 -1.48
CA ARG A 65 6.99 10.81 -2.16
C ARG A 65 8.19 11.25 -2.99
N GLU A 66 8.04 12.31 -3.78
CA GLU A 66 9.11 12.90 -4.58
C GLU A 66 10.30 13.36 -3.72
N LEU A 67 10.04 13.95 -2.55
CA LEU A 67 11.10 14.36 -1.62
C LEU A 67 11.87 13.17 -1.03
N VAL A 68 11.16 12.10 -0.67
CA VAL A 68 11.78 10.89 -0.13
C VAL A 68 12.58 10.17 -1.20
N PHE A 69 12.00 9.93 -2.39
CA PHE A 69 12.69 9.27 -3.49
C PHE A 69 13.80 10.11 -4.14
N GLY A 70 13.65 11.42 -4.16
CA GLY A 70 14.73 12.31 -4.57
C GLY A 70 15.99 12.20 -3.71
N ALA A 71 15.88 11.66 -2.48
CA ALA A 71 17.05 11.32 -1.67
C ALA A 71 17.81 10.10 -2.21
N LEU A 72 17.13 9.22 -2.96
CA LEU A 72 17.71 8.02 -3.57
C LEU A 72 18.22 8.27 -5.00
N GLY A 73 17.84 9.40 -5.64
CA GLY A 73 18.11 9.67 -7.05
C GLY A 73 19.59 9.74 -7.44
N GLU A 74 20.49 9.94 -6.48
CA GLU A 74 21.95 9.94 -6.68
C GLU A 74 22.57 8.55 -6.44
N MET A 75 21.77 7.56 -6.03
CA MET A 75 22.24 6.21 -5.74
C MET A 75 22.10 5.31 -6.97
N THR A 76 23.02 4.36 -7.13
CA THR A 76 22.88 3.30 -8.14
C THR A 76 21.74 2.36 -7.79
N PRO A 77 21.13 1.66 -8.76
CA PRO A 77 20.08 0.66 -8.50
C PRO A 77 20.48 -0.40 -7.46
N ASP A 78 21.73 -0.90 -7.53
CA ASP A 78 22.24 -1.88 -6.56
C ASP A 78 22.30 -1.32 -5.14
N ARG A 79 22.72 -0.05 -5.00
CA ARG A 79 22.76 0.61 -3.69
C ARG A 79 21.37 0.82 -3.12
N ILE A 80 20.40 1.17 -3.97
CA ILE A 80 19.00 1.31 -3.56
C ILE A 80 18.45 -0.05 -3.09
N SER A 81 18.70 -1.12 -3.84
CA SER A 81 18.29 -2.46 -3.45
C SER A 81 18.89 -2.88 -2.09
N GLU A 82 20.16 -2.55 -1.84
CA GLU A 82 20.79 -2.79 -0.53
C GLU A 82 20.13 -1.99 0.60
N VAL A 83 19.87 -0.70 0.37
CA VAL A 83 19.18 0.17 1.35
C VAL A 83 17.79 -0.36 1.67
N MET A 84 17.04 -0.77 0.65
CA MET A 84 15.68 -1.29 0.82
C MET A 84 15.67 -2.62 1.57
N ARG A 85 16.58 -3.53 1.24
CA ARG A 85 16.73 -4.80 1.98
C ARG A 85 17.06 -4.54 3.45
N LYS A 86 18.02 -3.67 3.75
CA LYS A 86 18.36 -3.32 5.13
C LYS A 86 17.19 -2.65 5.86
N PHE A 87 16.49 -1.74 5.19
CA PHE A 87 15.29 -1.12 5.77
C PHE A 87 14.22 -2.16 6.10
N HIS A 88 14.00 -3.11 5.20
CA HIS A 88 13.08 -4.22 5.46
C HIS A 88 13.54 -5.04 6.67
N ASP A 89 14.79 -5.52 6.67
CA ASP A 89 15.31 -6.40 7.73
C ASP A 89 15.33 -5.70 9.11
N ASP A 90 15.74 -4.43 9.15
CA ASP A 90 15.91 -3.69 10.40
C ASP A 90 14.60 -3.17 10.97
N VAL A 91 13.64 -2.81 10.10
CA VAL A 91 12.44 -2.05 10.49
C VAL A 91 11.14 -2.77 10.12
N LEU A 92 10.88 -3.01 8.84
CA LEU A 92 9.57 -3.49 8.38
C LEU A 92 9.31 -4.94 8.76
N GLY A 93 10.32 -5.81 8.71
CA GLY A 93 10.18 -7.24 9.00
C GLY A 93 9.58 -7.54 10.36
N LYS A 94 9.75 -6.61 11.32
CA LYS A 94 9.23 -6.72 12.70
C LYS A 94 7.83 -6.15 12.87
N LYS A 95 7.25 -5.62 11.79
CA LYS A 95 5.99 -4.88 11.84
C LYS A 95 4.85 -5.58 11.11
N TYR A 96 5.13 -6.67 10.42
CA TYR A 96 4.07 -7.45 9.79
C TYR A 96 3.16 -8.07 10.84
N ARG A 97 1.87 -7.83 10.70
CA ARG A 97 0.86 -8.45 11.56
C ARG A 97 0.71 -9.93 11.21
N GLN A 98 0.93 -10.81 12.16
CA GLN A 98 0.79 -12.26 11.94
C GLN A 98 -0.64 -12.62 11.52
N ALA A 99 -1.63 -11.90 12.04
CA ALA A 99 -3.02 -12.05 11.65
C ALA A 99 -3.26 -11.72 10.16
N ALA A 100 -2.55 -10.73 9.60
CA ALA A 100 -2.63 -10.41 8.17
C ALA A 100 -2.06 -11.55 7.32
N ILE A 101 -0.89 -12.09 7.68
CA ILE A 101 -0.26 -13.22 6.98
C ILE A 101 -1.20 -14.43 6.99
N ALA A 102 -1.76 -14.78 8.15
CA ALA A 102 -2.69 -15.88 8.29
C ALA A 102 -3.98 -15.67 7.48
N GLU A 103 -4.48 -14.43 7.44
CA GLU A 103 -5.70 -14.11 6.68
C GLU A 103 -5.46 -14.17 5.17
N VAL A 104 -4.32 -13.69 4.66
CA VAL A 104 -3.94 -13.86 3.25
C VAL A 104 -3.90 -15.35 2.89
N ALA A 105 -3.21 -16.17 3.70
CA ALA A 105 -3.13 -17.61 3.48
C ALA A 105 -4.52 -18.26 3.44
N ARG A 106 -5.39 -17.89 4.39
CA ARG A 106 -6.78 -18.39 4.45
C ARG A 106 -7.56 -18.03 3.18
N ARG A 107 -7.46 -16.80 2.68
CA ARG A 107 -8.18 -16.40 1.44
C ARG A 107 -7.66 -17.15 0.22
N ARG A 108 -6.37 -17.43 0.15
CA ARG A 108 -5.80 -18.26 -0.92
C ARG A 108 -6.29 -19.71 -0.84
N GLU A 109 -6.37 -20.29 0.35
CA GLU A 109 -6.96 -21.62 0.55
C GLU A 109 -8.45 -21.68 0.16
N GLU A 110 -9.19 -20.59 0.32
CA GLU A 110 -10.58 -20.44 -0.14
C GLU A 110 -10.68 -20.23 -1.66
N GLY A 111 -9.55 -20.19 -2.39
CA GLY A 111 -9.48 -20.01 -3.85
C GLY A 111 -9.58 -18.57 -4.31
N CYS A 112 -9.38 -17.59 -3.45
CA CYS A 112 -9.28 -16.18 -3.83
C CYS A 112 -7.92 -15.88 -4.45
N VAL A 113 -7.90 -14.97 -5.43
CA VAL A 113 -6.68 -14.25 -5.82
C VAL A 113 -6.49 -13.08 -4.83
N THR A 114 -5.31 -13.01 -4.25
CA THR A 114 -4.99 -12.05 -3.18
C THR A 114 -4.11 -10.93 -3.70
N LEU A 115 -4.53 -9.67 -3.45
CA LEU A 115 -3.83 -8.49 -3.91
C LEU A 115 -3.42 -7.61 -2.72
N LEU A 116 -2.19 -7.10 -2.74
CA LEU A 116 -1.77 -6.00 -1.89
C LEU A 116 -1.95 -4.69 -2.65
N VAL A 117 -2.69 -3.74 -2.07
CA VAL A 117 -2.92 -2.42 -2.68
C VAL A 117 -2.43 -1.33 -1.75
N SER A 118 -1.53 -0.46 -2.20
CA SER A 118 -0.93 0.54 -1.32
C SER A 118 -0.55 1.84 -2.02
N ALA A 119 -0.69 2.93 -1.30
CA ALA A 119 -0.13 4.23 -1.67
C ALA A 119 1.39 4.31 -1.47
N THR A 120 2.00 3.30 -0.84
CA THR A 120 3.46 3.22 -0.65
C THR A 120 4.18 2.97 -1.98
N PHE A 121 5.49 2.99 -1.93
CA PHE A 121 6.33 2.80 -3.11
C PHE A 121 6.37 1.33 -3.53
N ASP A 122 6.41 1.09 -4.84
CA ASP A 122 6.52 -0.23 -5.45
C ASP A 122 7.63 -1.07 -4.81
N ILE A 123 8.84 -0.54 -4.69
CA ILE A 123 9.98 -1.26 -4.09
C ILE A 123 9.77 -1.68 -2.63
N ILE A 124 8.96 -0.94 -1.85
CA ILE A 124 8.58 -1.34 -0.49
C ILE A 124 7.50 -2.41 -0.52
N ALA A 125 6.51 -2.23 -1.37
CA ALA A 125 5.37 -3.12 -1.48
C ALA A 125 5.75 -4.48 -2.09
N ASP A 126 6.71 -4.52 -3.03
CA ASP A 126 7.21 -5.76 -3.62
C ASP A 126 7.87 -6.67 -2.55
N ALA A 127 8.67 -6.09 -1.65
CA ALA A 127 9.23 -6.83 -0.52
C ALA A 127 8.14 -7.37 0.44
N ALA A 128 7.03 -6.63 0.57
CA ALA A 128 5.89 -7.07 1.38
C ALA A 128 5.15 -8.27 0.77
N ALA A 129 5.12 -8.38 -0.57
CA ALA A 129 4.46 -9.48 -1.26
C ALA A 129 5.05 -10.84 -0.88
N GLU A 130 6.37 -10.93 -0.75
CA GLU A 130 7.06 -12.17 -0.35
C GLU A 130 6.69 -12.60 1.07
N VAL A 131 6.59 -11.63 2.00
CA VAL A 131 6.27 -11.91 3.40
C VAL A 131 4.80 -12.27 3.58
N LEU A 132 3.90 -11.53 2.93
CA LEU A 132 2.45 -11.75 3.04
C LEU A 132 1.97 -12.93 2.20
N GLY A 133 2.70 -13.30 1.15
CA GLY A 133 2.33 -14.37 0.23
C GLY A 133 1.16 -14.01 -0.70
N VAL A 134 0.98 -12.73 -1.04
CA VAL A 134 -0.05 -12.27 -1.99
C VAL A 134 0.32 -12.59 -3.44
N ASP A 135 -0.69 -12.72 -4.31
CA ASP A 135 -0.50 -13.09 -5.70
C ASP A 135 -0.05 -11.91 -6.59
N ALA A 136 -0.40 -10.67 -6.21
CA ALA A 136 0.08 -9.48 -6.91
C ALA A 136 0.09 -8.23 -6.00
N VAL A 137 0.86 -7.22 -6.43
CA VAL A 137 1.00 -5.92 -5.76
C VAL A 137 0.59 -4.79 -6.69
N LEU A 138 -0.22 -3.88 -6.18
CA LEU A 138 -0.65 -2.65 -6.83
C LEU A 138 -0.23 -1.47 -5.96
N ALA A 139 0.90 -0.87 -6.29
CA ALA A 139 1.50 0.20 -5.49
C ALA A 139 1.85 1.42 -6.35
N THR A 140 2.24 2.51 -5.70
CA THR A 140 2.66 3.71 -6.39
C THR A 140 4.02 3.50 -7.03
N HIS A 141 4.09 3.56 -8.36
CA HIS A 141 5.34 3.42 -9.10
C HIS A 141 6.14 4.71 -9.08
N MET A 142 7.46 4.56 -8.93
CA MET A 142 8.41 5.66 -9.06
C MET A 142 9.10 5.60 -10.42
N GLU A 143 9.17 6.78 -11.08
CA GLU A 143 9.77 6.89 -12.39
C GLU A 143 11.26 6.57 -12.36
N ARG A 144 11.71 5.80 -13.37
CA ARG A 144 13.13 5.48 -13.61
C ARG A 144 13.57 6.02 -14.95
N ASP A 145 14.82 6.44 -15.05
CA ASP A 145 15.45 6.80 -16.30
C ASP A 145 15.85 5.55 -17.14
N GLU A 146 16.38 5.76 -18.32
CA GLU A 146 16.85 4.69 -19.23
C GLU A 146 17.98 3.83 -18.63
N LYS A 147 18.65 4.33 -17.58
CA LYS A 147 19.72 3.63 -16.85
C LYS A 147 19.22 2.93 -15.59
N GLY A 148 17.91 3.02 -15.31
CA GLY A 148 17.27 2.45 -14.14
C GLY A 148 17.38 3.28 -12.86
N HIS A 149 17.92 4.51 -12.90
CA HIS A 149 17.96 5.39 -11.73
C HIS A 149 16.61 6.04 -11.50
N TYR A 150 16.25 6.23 -10.24
CA TYR A 150 15.04 6.95 -9.88
C TYR A 150 15.18 8.44 -10.18
N THR A 151 14.21 8.99 -10.92
CA THR A 151 14.17 10.43 -11.24
C THR A 151 13.66 11.28 -10.08
N GLY A 152 13.10 10.64 -9.04
CA GLY A 152 12.43 11.31 -7.93
C GLY A 152 10.99 11.69 -8.21
N ARG A 153 10.43 11.31 -9.38
CA ARG A 153 9.03 11.58 -9.74
C ARG A 153 8.18 10.33 -9.63
N VAL A 154 6.88 10.53 -9.44
CA VAL A 154 5.89 9.45 -9.50
C VAL A 154 5.61 9.14 -10.98
N ALA A 155 5.63 7.86 -11.35
CA ALA A 155 5.20 7.38 -12.65
C ALA A 155 3.69 7.09 -12.61
N GLY A 156 2.92 7.86 -13.38
CA GLY A 156 1.48 7.69 -13.43
C GLY A 156 0.76 8.26 -12.21
N THR A 157 -0.12 7.46 -11.60
CA THR A 157 -1.03 7.89 -10.54
C THR A 157 -0.63 7.31 -9.18
N VAL A 158 -0.77 8.11 -8.10
CA VAL A 158 -0.65 7.62 -6.73
C VAL A 158 -1.80 6.69 -6.40
N VAL A 159 -1.51 5.46 -5.97
CA VAL A 159 -2.52 4.43 -5.64
C VAL A 159 -3.09 4.69 -4.24
N ALA A 160 -3.85 5.80 -4.10
CA ALA A 160 -4.46 6.24 -2.85
C ALA A 160 -5.94 6.58 -3.04
N GLY A 161 -6.75 6.45 -2.01
CA GLY A 161 -8.17 6.76 -2.06
C GLY A 161 -8.92 5.95 -3.11
N ASP A 162 -9.69 6.63 -3.97
CA ASP A 162 -10.45 6.00 -5.07
C ASP A 162 -9.56 5.33 -6.11
N GLN A 163 -8.29 5.73 -6.23
CA GLN A 163 -7.33 5.11 -7.14
C GLN A 163 -6.98 3.68 -6.73
N LYS A 164 -7.14 3.31 -5.44
CA LYS A 164 -6.95 1.92 -5.00
C LYS A 164 -7.90 0.97 -5.73
N TYR A 165 -9.19 1.28 -5.74
CA TYR A 165 -10.15 0.42 -6.45
C TYR A 165 -9.95 0.44 -7.95
N ARG A 166 -9.62 1.59 -8.55
CA ARG A 166 -9.36 1.68 -10.00
C ARG A 166 -8.19 0.78 -10.39
N ALA A 167 -7.08 0.83 -9.66
CA ALA A 167 -5.94 -0.05 -9.91
C ALA A 167 -6.32 -1.53 -9.81
N VAL A 168 -7.14 -1.92 -8.82
CA VAL A 168 -7.67 -3.29 -8.70
C VAL A 168 -8.51 -3.65 -9.91
N ALA A 169 -9.44 -2.78 -10.32
CA ALA A 169 -10.35 -3.06 -11.42
C ALA A 169 -9.59 -3.19 -12.75
N GLU A 170 -8.67 -2.28 -13.03
CA GLU A 170 -7.84 -2.30 -14.24
C GLU A 170 -7.01 -3.59 -14.31
N TRP A 171 -6.33 -3.94 -13.22
CA TRP A 171 -5.53 -5.17 -13.15
C TRP A 171 -6.38 -6.43 -13.32
N CYS A 172 -7.53 -6.49 -12.65
CA CYS A 172 -8.42 -7.64 -12.74
C CYS A 172 -9.08 -7.77 -14.11
N ASP A 173 -9.49 -6.66 -14.74
CA ASP A 173 -10.06 -6.65 -16.08
C ASP A 173 -9.04 -7.11 -17.13
N GLU A 174 -7.79 -6.69 -17.00
CA GLU A 174 -6.69 -7.15 -17.86
C GLU A 174 -6.40 -8.64 -17.66
N LYS A 175 -6.40 -9.12 -16.42
CA LYS A 175 -6.00 -10.49 -16.07
C LYS A 175 -7.08 -11.52 -16.34
N PHE A 176 -8.35 -11.19 -16.06
CA PHE A 176 -9.47 -12.13 -16.07
C PHE A 176 -10.55 -11.77 -17.10
N GLY A 177 -10.57 -10.52 -17.56
CA GLY A 177 -11.64 -9.97 -18.39
C GLY A 177 -12.71 -9.24 -17.56
N ALA A 178 -13.28 -8.19 -18.16
CA ALA A 178 -14.33 -7.39 -17.52
C ALA A 178 -15.56 -8.26 -17.17
N GLY A 179 -15.98 -8.19 -15.91
CA GLY A 179 -17.13 -8.94 -15.40
C GLY A 179 -16.84 -10.41 -15.05
N ALA A 180 -15.61 -10.92 -15.27
CA ALA A 180 -15.22 -12.29 -14.93
C ALA A 180 -14.64 -12.41 -13.50
N TRP A 181 -14.62 -11.34 -12.73
CA TRP A 181 -14.12 -11.28 -11.37
C TRP A 181 -15.08 -10.53 -10.44
N GLN A 182 -14.91 -10.72 -9.14
CA GLN A 182 -15.66 -10.03 -8.10
C GLN A 182 -14.73 -9.69 -6.93
N LEU A 183 -14.80 -8.45 -6.43
CA LEU A 183 -14.15 -8.07 -5.17
C LEU A 183 -14.91 -8.69 -4.00
N ALA A 184 -14.45 -9.87 -3.58
CA ALA A 184 -15.11 -10.64 -2.53
C ALA A 184 -14.80 -10.08 -1.15
N TYR A 185 -13.55 -9.72 -0.91
CA TYR A 185 -13.05 -9.25 0.37
C TYR A 185 -12.14 -8.03 0.21
N ALA A 186 -12.26 -7.05 1.11
CA ALA A 186 -11.34 -5.93 1.20
C ALA A 186 -11.02 -5.61 2.66
N TYR A 187 -9.76 -5.29 2.94
CA TYR A 187 -9.20 -5.00 4.26
C TYR A 187 -8.52 -3.63 4.23
N GLY A 188 -8.82 -2.75 5.21
CA GLY A 188 -8.25 -1.41 5.30
C GLY A 188 -8.42 -0.81 6.68
N ASP A 189 -7.55 0.16 7.05
CA ASP A 189 -7.52 0.80 8.38
C ASP A 189 -7.95 2.27 8.36
N HIS A 190 -7.85 2.91 7.20
CA HIS A 190 -7.99 4.36 7.09
C HIS A 190 -9.22 4.80 6.29
N HIS A 191 -9.72 6.02 6.52
CA HIS A 191 -10.90 6.54 5.82
C HIS A 191 -10.71 6.65 4.30
N THR A 192 -9.48 6.75 3.82
CA THR A 192 -9.18 6.73 2.38
C THR A 192 -9.47 5.40 1.71
N ASP A 193 -9.64 4.33 2.49
CA ASP A 193 -10.00 3.00 2.00
C ASP A 193 -11.52 2.82 1.84
N GLU A 194 -12.31 3.81 2.24
CA GLU A 194 -13.78 3.71 2.23
C GLU A 194 -14.33 3.34 0.85
N ASP A 195 -13.78 3.90 -0.25
CA ASP A 195 -14.23 3.58 -1.61
C ASP A 195 -13.97 2.10 -1.94
N LEU A 196 -12.75 1.61 -1.69
CA LEU A 196 -12.37 0.21 -1.89
C LEU A 196 -13.25 -0.73 -1.06
N LEU A 197 -13.37 -0.47 0.25
CA LEU A 197 -14.14 -1.28 1.19
C LEU A 197 -15.62 -1.33 0.80
N SER A 198 -16.19 -0.22 0.36
CA SER A 198 -17.62 -0.12 0.00
C SER A 198 -18.00 -0.95 -1.23
N ARG A 199 -17.03 -1.31 -2.06
CA ARG A 199 -17.21 -2.10 -3.29
C ARG A 199 -17.03 -3.60 -3.08
N ALA A 200 -16.48 -4.00 -1.94
CA ALA A 200 -16.31 -5.40 -1.60
C ALA A 200 -17.64 -6.04 -1.15
N ARG A 201 -17.83 -7.31 -1.49
CA ARG A 201 -18.95 -8.09 -0.96
C ARG A 201 -18.88 -8.18 0.58
N THR A 202 -17.67 -8.31 1.12
CA THR A 202 -17.41 -8.30 2.57
C THR A 202 -16.24 -7.37 2.85
N ALA A 203 -16.50 -6.33 3.64
CA ALA A 203 -15.50 -5.34 4.02
C ALA A 203 -15.07 -5.53 5.48
N TYR A 204 -13.76 -5.40 5.70
CA TYR A 204 -13.13 -5.49 7.00
C TYR A 204 -12.37 -4.20 7.32
N ALA A 205 -12.79 -3.50 8.37
CA ALA A 205 -12.04 -2.38 8.92
C ALA A 205 -11.06 -2.94 9.97
N VAL A 206 -9.76 -2.95 9.63
CA VAL A 206 -8.71 -3.52 10.45
C VAL A 206 -8.09 -2.43 11.31
N CYS A 207 -8.03 -2.60 12.64
CA CYS A 207 -7.49 -1.62 13.59
C CYS A 207 -7.86 -0.16 13.23
N PRO A 208 -9.12 0.13 12.88
CA PRO A 208 -9.49 1.34 12.17
C PRO A 208 -9.32 2.60 13.01
N GLY A 209 -8.80 3.66 12.40
CA GLY A 209 -8.85 5.01 12.97
C GLY A 209 -10.29 5.47 13.23
N ARG A 210 -10.47 6.51 14.05
CA ARG A 210 -11.80 6.98 14.50
C ARG A 210 -12.80 7.19 13.36
N SER A 211 -12.34 7.77 12.26
CA SER A 211 -13.17 8.08 11.10
C SER A 211 -13.70 6.80 10.44
N LEU A 212 -12.82 5.87 10.06
CA LEU A 212 -13.22 4.62 9.42
C LEU A 212 -14.05 3.75 10.38
N LYS A 213 -13.74 3.76 11.69
CA LYS A 213 -14.51 3.04 12.71
C LYS A 213 -15.97 3.50 12.76
N ALA A 214 -16.22 4.80 12.61
CA ALA A 214 -17.57 5.35 12.57
C ALA A 214 -18.30 4.90 11.29
N VAL A 215 -17.63 4.92 10.13
CA VAL A 215 -18.19 4.46 8.86
C VAL A 215 -18.48 2.96 8.91
N ALA A 216 -17.54 2.14 9.41
CA ALA A 216 -17.70 0.70 9.52
C ALA A 216 -18.93 0.34 10.36
N LYS A 217 -19.12 0.98 11.51
CA LYS A 217 -20.33 0.80 12.34
C LYS A 217 -21.62 1.18 11.61
N LYS A 218 -21.62 2.31 10.90
CA LYS A 218 -22.78 2.77 10.12
C LYS A 218 -23.15 1.84 8.97
N ARG A 219 -22.15 1.26 8.31
CA ARG A 219 -22.32 0.38 7.15
C ARG A 219 -22.43 -1.11 7.53
N GLY A 220 -22.25 -1.46 8.80
CA GLY A 220 -22.27 -2.86 9.26
C GLY A 220 -21.05 -3.66 8.83
N TRP A 221 -19.92 -3.00 8.55
CA TRP A 221 -18.67 -3.69 8.23
C TRP A 221 -18.08 -4.35 9.46
N GLN A 222 -17.37 -5.45 9.27
CA GLN A 222 -16.68 -6.12 10.36
C GLN A 222 -15.46 -5.30 10.79
N ILE A 223 -15.29 -5.15 12.11
CA ILE A 223 -14.12 -4.47 12.69
C ILE A 223 -13.23 -5.57 13.26
N LEU A 224 -12.00 -5.65 12.75
CA LEU A 224 -10.99 -6.59 13.20
C LEU A 224 -9.94 -5.84 14.03
N ASP A 225 -9.53 -6.47 15.12
CA ASP A 225 -8.39 -6.03 15.92
C ASP A 225 -7.27 -7.05 15.68
N TRP A 226 -6.22 -6.58 15.01
CA TRP A 226 -5.04 -7.37 14.70
C TRP A 226 -3.81 -6.91 15.50
N ASP A 227 -4.02 -6.01 16.45
CA ASP A 227 -2.98 -5.62 17.40
C ASP A 227 -2.82 -6.73 18.44
N ASP A 228 -1.73 -7.52 18.31
CA ASP A 228 -1.32 -8.56 19.25
C ASP A 228 -0.47 -7.96 20.40
#